data_96d1dba0e299f075c762a35f78816419
#
_entry.id   96d1dba0e299f075c762a35f78816419
#
_cell.length_a   1.000
_cell.length_b   1.000
_cell.length_c   1.000
_cell.angle_alpha   90.00
_cell.angle_beta   90.00
_cell.angle_gamma   90.00
#
_symmetry.space_group_name_H-M   'P 1'
#
loop_
_entity.id
_entity.type
_entity.pdbx_description
1 polymer ?
#
loop_
_entity_poly.entity_id
_entity_poly.type
_entity_poly.pdbx_seq_one_letter_code
_entity_poly.pdbx_strand_id
1 'polypeptide(L)'
;MTFSLHCDVRFVAEDAKVGLPFVRRGVVPEANANWLLPRTVGLPAALDLVLTGRTLLGREAAELGLCNRALPAGEVLDAATRWVAQVVADGAPLALGLAKRLLWDAQASGPDEAWEKERAAFEACAGSADAAEGVAAFLERRPARWQEQVSVAWPRVLDTSRD
;
A
#
# COMPACT_ATOMS: atom_id res chain seq x y z
N MET A 1 0.17 7.68 14.56
CA MET A 1 1.04 6.88 13.65
C MET A 1 0.51 5.47 13.42
N THR A 2 0.10 4.72 14.46
CA THR A 2 -0.31 3.31 14.31
C THR A 2 -1.40 3.08 13.27
N PHE A 3 -2.50 3.83 13.29
CA PHE A 3 -3.53 3.73 12.25
C PHE A 3 -3.03 4.00 10.82
N SER A 4 -2.07 4.90 10.66
CA SER A 4 -1.54 5.21 9.32
C SER A 4 -0.71 4.07 8.73
N LEU A 5 -0.24 3.10 9.54
CA LEU A 5 0.42 1.90 9.03
C LEU A 5 -0.49 1.00 8.19
N HIS A 6 -1.81 1.13 8.35
CA HIS A 6 -2.79 0.42 7.53
C HIS A 6 -3.05 1.09 6.16
N CYS A 7 -2.53 2.30 5.95
CA CYS A 7 -2.62 2.96 4.66
C CYS A 7 -1.53 2.43 3.72
N ASP A 8 -1.88 2.24 2.44
CA ASP A 8 -0.96 1.71 1.44
C ASP A 8 0.18 2.69 1.15
N VAL A 9 -0.12 3.99 1.12
CA VAL A 9 0.85 5.06 0.86
C VAL A 9 0.66 6.17 1.87
N ARG A 10 1.76 6.70 2.38
CA ARG A 10 1.79 7.73 3.42
C ARG A 10 2.60 8.94 2.99
N PHE A 11 1.97 10.10 3.01
CA PHE A 11 2.60 11.39 2.81
C PHE A 11 2.66 12.12 4.16
N VAL A 12 3.73 12.84 4.42
CA VAL A 12 3.94 13.51 5.70
C VAL A 12 4.54 14.90 5.49
N ALA A 13 4.24 15.85 6.38
CA ALA A 13 4.96 17.12 6.40
C ALA A 13 6.39 16.88 6.92
N GLU A 14 7.38 17.55 6.31
CA GLU A 14 8.80 17.39 6.65
C GLU A 14 9.09 17.64 8.12
N ASP A 15 8.41 18.61 8.73
CA ASP A 15 8.55 19.06 10.12
C ASP A 15 7.57 18.37 11.09
N ALA A 16 6.67 17.52 10.59
CA ALA A 16 5.72 16.80 11.42
C ALA A 16 6.43 15.88 12.41
N LYS A 17 5.91 15.81 13.63
CA LYS A 17 6.39 14.90 14.66
C LYS A 17 5.72 13.54 14.51
N VAL A 18 6.51 12.52 14.25
CA VAL A 18 6.09 11.14 14.07
C VAL A 18 6.71 10.27 15.17
N GLY A 19 5.93 9.49 15.88
CA GLY A 19 6.47 8.66 16.95
C GLY A 19 5.51 7.58 17.45
N LEU A 20 6.08 6.61 18.17
CA LEU A 20 5.40 5.47 18.80
C LEU A 20 5.80 5.39 20.31
N PRO A 21 5.48 6.41 21.12
CA PRO A 21 5.98 6.53 22.49
C PRO A 21 5.23 5.66 23.52
N PHE A 22 4.72 4.51 23.10
CA PHE A 22 3.88 3.62 23.92
C PHE A 22 4.63 3.08 25.15
N VAL A 23 5.85 2.58 24.98
CA VAL A 23 6.65 2.01 26.06
C VAL A 23 7.00 3.04 27.14
N ARG A 24 7.12 4.32 26.76
CA ARG A 24 7.31 5.41 27.72
C ARG A 24 6.08 5.69 28.58
N ARG A 25 4.94 5.08 28.26
CA ARG A 25 3.67 5.16 28.99
C ARG A 25 3.26 3.81 29.62
N GLY A 26 4.16 2.82 29.62
CA GLY A 26 3.93 1.50 30.21
C GLY A 26 2.99 0.61 29.42
N VAL A 27 2.77 0.90 28.10
CA VAL A 27 1.91 0.09 27.22
C VAL A 27 2.66 -0.28 25.93
N VAL A 28 2.19 -1.31 25.24
CA VAL A 28 2.72 -1.73 23.94
C VAL A 28 2.01 -1.00 22.79
N PRO A 29 2.64 -0.87 21.61
CA PRO A 29 1.96 -0.36 20.42
C PRO A 29 0.69 -1.14 20.10
N GLU A 30 -0.33 -0.43 19.65
CA GLU A 30 -1.67 -0.93 19.32
C GLU A 30 -1.90 -0.97 17.80
N ALA A 31 -3.15 -1.26 17.38
CA ALA A 31 -3.59 -1.23 15.99
C ALA A 31 -2.68 -2.08 15.07
N ASN A 32 -2.33 -3.28 15.50
CA ASN A 32 -1.48 -4.23 14.76
C ASN A 32 -0.09 -3.65 14.35
N ALA A 33 0.36 -2.57 14.99
CA ALA A 33 1.61 -1.91 14.66
C ALA A 33 2.83 -2.84 14.84
N ASN A 34 2.79 -3.77 15.80
CA ASN A 34 3.88 -4.72 16.03
C ASN A 34 4.08 -5.71 14.87
N TRP A 35 3.05 -5.94 14.05
CA TRP A 35 3.13 -6.75 12.84
C TRP A 35 3.50 -5.90 11.60
N LEU A 36 2.90 -4.72 11.48
CA LEU A 36 3.06 -3.84 10.32
C LEU A 36 4.41 -3.12 10.30
N LEU A 37 4.84 -2.58 11.44
CA LEU A 37 6.02 -1.73 11.52
C LEU A 37 7.30 -2.42 11.03
N PRO A 38 7.66 -3.64 11.52
CA PRO A 38 8.87 -4.30 11.06
C PRO A 38 8.81 -4.71 9.57
N ARG A 39 7.63 -4.88 9.01
CA ARG A 39 7.43 -5.13 7.58
C ARG A 39 7.58 -3.85 6.75
N THR A 40 7.34 -2.71 7.37
CA THR A 40 7.49 -1.40 6.70
C THR A 40 8.94 -0.91 6.70
N VAL A 41 9.61 -0.96 7.87
CA VAL A 41 10.95 -0.34 8.05
C VAL A 41 12.05 -1.34 8.39
N GLY A 42 11.75 -2.63 8.41
CA GLY A 42 12.64 -3.68 8.89
C GLY A 42 12.70 -3.76 10.42
N LEU A 43 13.07 -4.94 10.92
CA LEU A 43 13.07 -5.22 12.36
C LEU A 43 14.02 -4.31 13.17
N PRO A 44 15.26 -4.01 12.73
CA PRO A 44 16.16 -3.16 13.51
C PRO A 44 15.61 -1.74 13.73
N ALA A 45 15.10 -1.10 12.67
CA ALA A 45 14.49 0.24 12.79
C ALA A 45 13.20 0.22 13.60
N ALA A 46 12.38 -0.83 13.45
CA ALA A 46 11.17 -0.99 14.26
C ALA A 46 11.49 -1.12 15.76
N LEU A 47 12.51 -1.89 16.11
CA LEU A 47 12.99 -2.04 17.51
C LEU A 47 13.50 -0.70 18.05
N ASP A 48 14.33 0.03 17.28
CA ASP A 48 14.79 1.36 17.71
C ASP A 48 13.61 2.29 18.01
N LEU A 49 12.64 2.38 17.10
CA LEU A 49 11.47 3.25 17.26
C LEU A 49 10.60 2.88 18.45
N VAL A 50 10.32 1.59 18.64
CA VAL A 50 9.43 1.11 19.70
C VAL A 50 10.10 1.15 21.06
N LEU A 51 11.35 0.65 21.19
CA LEU A 51 12.02 0.55 22.48
C LEU A 51 12.47 1.91 23.02
N THR A 52 12.89 2.82 22.14
CA THR A 52 13.24 4.17 22.56
C THR A 52 12.02 5.06 22.73
N GLY A 53 10.94 4.79 21.99
CA GLY A 53 9.78 5.67 21.89
C GLY A 53 10.14 7.08 21.41
N ARG A 54 11.26 7.23 20.67
CA ARG A 54 11.73 8.51 20.16
C ARG A 54 10.77 9.08 19.11
N THR A 55 10.84 10.39 18.93
CA THR A 55 10.08 11.08 17.90
C THR A 55 11.01 11.38 16.73
N LEU A 56 10.53 11.12 15.52
CA LEU A 56 11.14 11.50 14.26
C LEU A 56 10.54 12.79 13.74
N LEU A 57 11.26 13.51 12.90
CA LEU A 57 10.65 14.44 11.96
C LEU A 57 10.13 13.68 10.72
N GLY A 58 9.18 14.27 10.00
CA GLY A 58 8.60 13.64 8.80
C GLY A 58 9.63 13.29 7.74
N ARG A 59 10.67 14.13 7.56
CA ARG A 59 11.78 13.83 6.65
C ARG A 59 12.53 12.55 7.05
N GLU A 60 12.81 12.37 8.33
CA GLU A 60 13.48 11.19 8.87
C GLU A 60 12.57 9.94 8.75
N ALA A 61 11.26 10.10 8.96
CA ALA A 61 10.29 9.05 8.76
C ALA A 61 10.24 8.57 7.30
N ALA A 62 10.40 9.48 6.33
CA ALA A 62 10.47 9.12 4.92
C ALA A 62 11.81 8.45 4.56
N GLU A 63 12.94 8.92 5.09
CA GLU A 63 14.26 8.30 4.92
C GLU A 63 14.30 6.84 5.43
N LEU A 64 13.60 6.57 6.53
CA LEU A 64 13.44 5.22 7.09
C LEU A 64 12.42 4.35 6.33
N GLY A 65 11.71 4.87 5.35
CA GLY A 65 10.63 4.17 4.65
C GLY A 65 9.33 4.05 5.46
N LEU A 66 9.22 4.71 6.60
CA LEU A 66 7.99 4.74 7.40
C LEU A 66 6.89 5.54 6.69
N CYS A 67 7.27 6.55 5.91
CA CYS A 67 6.40 7.31 5.01
C CYS A 67 7.00 7.30 3.60
N ASN A 68 6.15 7.36 2.58
CA ASN A 68 6.60 7.29 1.18
C ASN A 68 7.22 8.61 0.70
N ARG A 69 6.73 9.74 1.23
CA ARG A 69 7.24 11.08 0.88
C ARG A 69 7.11 12.03 2.07
N ALA A 70 8.13 12.87 2.25
CA ALA A 70 8.06 14.05 3.09
C ALA A 70 8.03 15.31 2.21
N LEU A 71 7.17 16.26 2.52
CA LEU A 71 6.89 17.46 1.73
C LEU A 71 6.68 18.68 2.68
N PRO A 72 6.81 19.93 2.18
CA PRO A 72 6.33 21.08 2.91
C PRO A 72 4.87 20.90 3.35
N ALA A 73 4.52 21.32 4.57
CA ALA A 73 3.21 21.06 5.18
C ALA A 73 2.02 21.43 4.27
N GLY A 74 2.11 22.57 3.58
CA GLY A 74 1.06 23.05 2.67
C GLY A 74 0.89 22.23 1.39
N GLU A 75 1.84 21.34 1.06
CA GLU A 75 1.82 20.57 -0.19
C GLU A 75 1.37 19.12 -0.01
N VAL A 76 1.29 18.64 1.22
CA VAL A 76 1.04 17.21 1.54
C VAL A 76 -0.27 16.73 0.95
N LEU A 77 -1.38 17.47 1.18
CA LEU A 77 -2.70 17.06 0.71
C LEU A 77 -2.78 17.07 -0.81
N ASP A 78 -2.27 18.10 -1.45
CA ASP A 78 -2.29 18.23 -2.90
C ASP A 78 -1.43 17.15 -3.57
N ALA A 79 -0.28 16.82 -3.00
CA ALA A 79 0.58 15.74 -3.50
C ALA A 79 -0.10 14.37 -3.37
N ALA A 80 -0.75 14.10 -2.24
CA ALA A 80 -1.51 12.87 -2.04
C ALA A 80 -2.69 12.78 -3.02
N THR A 81 -3.43 13.88 -3.21
CA THR A 81 -4.56 13.93 -4.14
C THR A 81 -4.12 13.70 -5.58
N ARG A 82 -3.03 14.35 -6.02
CA ARG A 82 -2.45 14.11 -7.36
C ARG A 82 -2.01 12.67 -7.55
N TRP A 83 -1.39 12.07 -6.53
CA TRP A 83 -0.98 10.68 -6.60
C TRP A 83 -2.17 9.73 -6.78
N VAL A 84 -3.25 9.93 -6.00
CA VAL A 84 -4.49 9.13 -6.15
C VAL A 84 -5.11 9.33 -7.54
N ALA A 85 -5.19 10.58 -8.00
CA ALA A 85 -5.74 10.90 -9.33
C ALA A 85 -4.96 10.20 -10.45
N GLN A 86 -3.63 10.17 -10.35
CA GLN A 86 -2.77 9.47 -11.30
C GLN A 86 -2.99 7.96 -11.26
N VAL A 87 -3.02 7.35 -10.06
CA VAL A 87 -3.25 5.90 -9.92
C VAL A 87 -4.59 5.49 -10.54
N VAL A 88 -5.64 6.28 -10.30
CA VAL A 88 -6.99 6.03 -10.84
C VAL A 88 -7.04 6.23 -12.35
N ALA A 89 -6.32 7.21 -12.88
CA ALA A 89 -6.30 7.47 -14.33
C ALA A 89 -5.50 6.42 -15.10
N ASP A 90 -4.35 5.99 -14.57
CA ASP A 90 -3.39 5.15 -15.28
C ASP A 90 -3.61 3.64 -15.04
N GLY A 91 -4.31 3.25 -13.98
CA GLY A 91 -4.45 1.84 -13.58
C GLY A 91 -5.83 1.26 -13.80
N ALA A 92 -5.90 0.08 -14.43
CA ALA A 92 -7.14 -0.68 -14.55
C ALA A 92 -7.68 -1.07 -13.17
N PRO A 93 -8.96 -0.78 -12.84
CA PRO A 93 -9.51 -0.95 -11.50
C PRO A 93 -9.36 -2.37 -10.93
N LEU A 94 -9.65 -3.39 -11.73
CA LEU A 94 -9.48 -4.79 -11.32
C LEU A 94 -8.02 -5.11 -11.02
N ALA A 95 -7.09 -4.73 -11.89
CA ALA A 95 -5.66 -4.97 -11.72
C ALA A 95 -5.10 -4.27 -10.49
N LEU A 96 -5.50 -3.02 -10.21
CA LEU A 96 -5.13 -2.29 -9.00
C LEU A 96 -5.61 -3.00 -7.74
N GLY A 97 -6.86 -3.45 -7.73
CA GLY A 97 -7.43 -4.17 -6.58
C GLY A 97 -6.72 -5.49 -6.32
N LEU A 98 -6.48 -6.28 -7.38
CA LEU A 98 -5.79 -7.57 -7.29
C LEU A 98 -4.32 -7.40 -6.89
N ALA A 99 -3.59 -6.46 -7.49
CA ALA A 99 -2.20 -6.18 -7.12
C ALA A 99 -2.06 -5.81 -5.65
N LYS A 100 -2.91 -4.91 -5.15
CA LYS A 100 -2.95 -4.57 -3.73
C LYS A 100 -3.22 -5.80 -2.86
N ARG A 101 -4.21 -6.61 -3.22
CA ARG A 101 -4.56 -7.81 -2.47
C ARG A 101 -3.40 -8.82 -2.42
N LEU A 102 -2.77 -9.10 -3.56
CA LEU A 102 -1.64 -10.02 -3.65
C LEU A 102 -0.46 -9.58 -2.80
N LEU A 103 -0.13 -8.28 -2.80
CA LEU A 103 0.94 -7.73 -1.97
C LEU A 103 0.67 -7.91 -0.47
N TRP A 104 -0.58 -7.74 -0.03
CA TRP A 104 -0.95 -7.97 1.37
C TRP A 104 -0.96 -9.45 1.73
N ASP A 105 -1.51 -10.31 0.88
CA ASP A 105 -1.56 -11.76 1.12
C ASP A 105 -0.15 -12.35 1.18
N ALA A 106 0.76 -11.90 0.31
CA ALA A 106 2.15 -12.37 0.28
C ALA A 106 2.92 -12.07 1.60
N GLN A 107 2.47 -11.11 2.41
CA GLN A 107 3.08 -10.86 3.72
C GLN A 107 2.83 -12.01 4.74
N ALA A 108 1.85 -12.86 4.49
CA ALA A 108 1.46 -13.95 5.38
C ALA A 108 1.51 -15.34 4.72
N SER A 109 1.75 -15.41 3.40
CA SER A 109 1.81 -16.64 2.62
C SER A 109 3.24 -17.10 2.37
N GLY A 110 3.42 -18.41 2.13
CA GLY A 110 4.64 -18.94 1.53
C GLY A 110 4.72 -18.65 0.01
N PRO A 111 5.92 -18.83 -0.61
CA PRO A 111 6.12 -18.50 -2.02
C PRO A 111 5.22 -19.29 -2.97
N ASP A 112 4.96 -20.56 -2.69
CA ASP A 112 4.12 -21.42 -3.55
C ASP A 112 2.64 -20.97 -3.51
N GLU A 113 2.12 -20.65 -2.34
CA GLU A 113 0.76 -20.12 -2.18
C GLU A 113 0.62 -18.73 -2.84
N ALA A 114 1.63 -17.88 -2.67
CA ALA A 114 1.66 -16.55 -3.30
C ALA A 114 1.66 -16.68 -4.84
N TRP A 115 2.44 -17.63 -5.39
CA TRP A 115 2.48 -17.93 -6.82
C TRP A 115 1.12 -18.38 -7.37
N GLU A 116 0.43 -19.30 -6.69
CA GLU A 116 -0.90 -19.78 -7.14
C GLU A 116 -1.94 -18.66 -7.16
N LYS A 117 -1.93 -17.78 -6.14
CA LYS A 117 -2.81 -16.60 -6.11
C LYS A 117 -2.49 -15.62 -7.24
N GLU A 118 -1.19 -15.35 -7.46
CA GLU A 118 -0.72 -14.47 -8.53
C GLU A 118 -1.13 -14.99 -9.91
N ARG A 119 -0.95 -16.30 -10.18
CA ARG A 119 -1.35 -16.93 -11.42
C ARG A 119 -2.85 -16.78 -11.69
N ALA A 120 -3.69 -17.06 -10.69
CA ALA A 120 -5.14 -16.91 -10.82
C ALA A 120 -5.58 -15.45 -11.06
N ALA A 121 -4.94 -14.50 -10.36
CA ALA A 121 -5.20 -13.08 -10.55
C ALA A 121 -4.74 -12.60 -11.94
N PHE A 122 -3.57 -13.06 -12.40
CA PHE A 122 -3.07 -12.73 -13.73
C PHE A 122 -3.99 -13.25 -14.83
N GLU A 123 -4.45 -14.51 -14.74
CA GLU A 123 -5.39 -15.11 -15.69
C GLU A 123 -6.70 -14.32 -15.76
N ALA A 124 -7.22 -13.88 -14.59
CA ALA A 124 -8.42 -13.06 -14.54
C ALA A 124 -8.23 -11.69 -15.22
N CYS A 125 -7.09 -11.04 -15.00
CA CYS A 125 -6.77 -9.78 -15.68
C CYS A 125 -6.53 -9.96 -17.17
N ALA A 126 -5.72 -10.96 -17.57
CA ALA A 126 -5.32 -11.16 -18.95
C ALA A 126 -6.50 -11.45 -19.89
N GLY A 127 -7.57 -12.04 -19.37
CA GLY A 127 -8.82 -12.27 -20.12
C GLY A 127 -9.79 -11.09 -20.14
N SER A 128 -9.48 -9.97 -19.49
CA SER A 128 -10.37 -8.84 -19.35
C SER A 128 -10.37 -7.88 -20.54
N ALA A 129 -11.45 -7.10 -20.69
CA ALA A 129 -11.53 -6.04 -21.68
C ALA A 129 -10.48 -4.93 -21.40
N ASP A 130 -10.18 -4.67 -20.12
CA ASP A 130 -9.21 -3.67 -19.71
C ASP A 130 -7.76 -4.07 -20.06
N ALA A 131 -7.43 -5.37 -20.10
CA ALA A 131 -6.12 -5.81 -20.58
C ALA A 131 -5.93 -5.50 -22.07
N ALA A 132 -6.96 -5.77 -22.89
CA ALA A 132 -6.94 -5.42 -24.33
C ALA A 132 -6.87 -3.92 -24.54
N GLU A 133 -7.64 -3.14 -23.78
CA GLU A 133 -7.62 -1.67 -23.82
C GLU A 133 -6.25 -1.12 -23.41
N GLY A 134 -5.64 -1.65 -22.34
CA GLY A 134 -4.32 -1.21 -21.89
C GLY A 134 -3.24 -1.39 -22.97
N VAL A 135 -3.25 -2.52 -23.67
CA VAL A 135 -2.33 -2.78 -24.81
C VAL A 135 -2.62 -1.82 -25.96
N ALA A 136 -3.88 -1.64 -26.33
CA ALA A 136 -4.27 -0.73 -27.43
C ALA A 136 -3.87 0.72 -27.11
N ALA A 137 -4.19 1.21 -25.91
CA ALA A 137 -3.87 2.57 -25.48
C ALA A 137 -2.34 2.81 -25.47
N PHE A 138 -1.55 1.83 -25.03
CA PHE A 138 -0.09 1.91 -25.07
C PHE A 138 0.45 2.02 -26.52
N LEU A 139 -0.01 1.18 -27.43
CA LEU A 139 0.43 1.19 -28.83
C LEU A 139 0.01 2.47 -29.54
N GLU A 140 -1.19 2.98 -29.25
CA GLU A 140 -1.76 4.18 -29.82
C GLU A 140 -1.28 5.47 -29.13
N ARG A 141 -0.51 5.36 -28.04
CA ARG A 141 0.00 6.48 -27.22
C ARG A 141 -1.11 7.43 -26.75
N ARG A 142 -2.21 6.89 -26.28
CA ARG A 142 -3.35 7.61 -25.72
C ARG A 142 -3.65 7.15 -24.30
N PRO A 143 -4.41 7.94 -23.50
CA PRO A 143 -4.96 7.48 -22.24
C PRO A 143 -5.86 6.26 -22.43
N ALA A 144 -5.77 5.30 -21.50
CA ALA A 144 -6.64 4.14 -21.47
C ALA A 144 -8.05 4.51 -20.99
N ARG A 145 -9.05 3.73 -21.40
CA ARG A 145 -10.45 3.87 -21.01
C ARG A 145 -10.93 2.60 -20.33
N TRP A 146 -10.70 2.53 -19.02
CA TRP A 146 -11.04 1.37 -18.21
C TRP A 146 -12.55 1.16 -18.12
N GLN A 147 -12.99 -0.09 -18.21
CA GLN A 147 -14.41 -0.47 -18.24
C GLN A 147 -14.79 -1.46 -17.15
N GLU A 148 -13.82 -2.26 -16.65
CA GLU A 148 -14.06 -3.29 -15.66
C GLU A 148 -14.40 -2.70 -14.28
N GLN A 149 -15.27 -3.41 -13.56
CA GLN A 149 -15.62 -3.10 -12.19
C GLN A 149 -15.11 -4.19 -11.25
N VAL A 150 -14.37 -3.81 -10.22
CA VAL A 150 -13.80 -4.71 -9.21
C VAL A 150 -14.85 -5.64 -8.60
N SER A 151 -16.04 -5.11 -8.29
CA SER A 151 -17.14 -5.86 -7.68
C SER A 151 -17.75 -6.95 -8.56
N VAL A 152 -17.52 -6.91 -9.87
CA VAL A 152 -18.09 -7.87 -10.83
C VAL A 152 -17.05 -8.90 -11.28
N ALA A 153 -15.81 -8.46 -11.47
CA ALA A 153 -14.73 -9.27 -12.07
C ALA A 153 -13.79 -9.92 -11.03
N TRP A 154 -14.06 -9.79 -9.73
CA TRP A 154 -13.19 -10.32 -8.68
C TRP A 154 -13.10 -11.85 -8.72
N PRO A 155 -11.89 -12.45 -8.81
CA PRO A 155 -11.73 -13.90 -8.85
C PRO A 155 -12.13 -14.57 -7.53
N ARG A 156 -12.97 -15.59 -7.56
CA ARG A 156 -13.43 -16.33 -6.37
C ARG A 156 -12.29 -16.95 -5.55
N VAL A 157 -11.19 -17.34 -6.19
CA VAL A 157 -10.02 -17.91 -5.52
C VAL A 157 -9.37 -16.93 -4.53
N LEU A 158 -9.58 -15.63 -4.71
CA LEU A 158 -9.11 -14.59 -3.81
C LEU A 158 -10.19 -14.10 -2.83
N ASP A 159 -11.38 -14.66 -2.92
CA ASP A 159 -12.48 -14.38 -2.02
C ASP A 159 -12.22 -15.11 -0.68
N THR A 160 -11.75 -14.36 0.30
CA THR A 160 -11.55 -14.87 1.66
C THR A 160 -12.79 -14.64 2.51
N SER A 161 -13.98 -14.96 2.00
CA SER A 161 -15.13 -15.16 2.88
C SER A 161 -14.74 -16.33 3.81
N ARG A 162 -14.33 -15.97 5.02
CA ARG A 162 -14.08 -16.93 6.09
C ARG A 162 -15.43 -17.63 6.35
N ASP A 163 -15.49 -18.93 6.05
CA ASP A 163 -16.48 -19.82 6.62
C ASP A 163 -16.42 -19.78 8.15
#